data_7058d6624f0d0a4d609d183bc729d325
#
_entry.id   7058d6624f0d0a4d609d183bc729d325
#
_cell.length_a   1.000
_cell.length_b   1.000
_cell.length_c   1.000
_cell.angle_alpha   90.00
_cell.angle_beta   90.00
_cell.angle_gamma   90.00
#
_symmetry.space_group_name_H-M   'P 1'
#
loop_
_entity.id
_entity.type
_entity.pdbx_description
1 polymer ?
#
loop_
_entity_poly.entity_id
_entity_poly.type
_entity_poly.pdbx_seq_one_letter_code
_entity_poly.pdbx_strand_id
1 'polypeptide(L)'
;MKVFSALTLVGVLFLIPANSAVQKRRAAPLARPTSLTITSEPNAIVWIDEIRRGTTGATGTLELKSVSAGRHMLRVRAMGFKETAVPLIAGRHNVAVKLIRTTDQAELTFQQAEDAREKARDDAARRQSADLYRQALKLRPAYPAAHVGLARVLLDLNDYQAALSEIEAARRTRPAYAEASAVEGRINREAAFTDEAIQSFRRSIREGRGFQPEAHVGLARVFEDKGQNEEAIAEFRKALDQLSDSEPVIYQLLGAAYEKQQKYKEAVAAYEKYLALAPNGSLAPAVRSIIDQLRRDAAGQEIIP
;
A
#
# COMPACT_ATOMS: atom_id res chain seq x y z
N MET A 1 -84.56 20.97 -18.09
CA MET A 1 -84.12 21.95 -17.11
C MET A 1 -83.28 21.20 -16.08
N LYS A 2 -81.95 21.29 -16.18
CA LYS A 2 -81.04 20.70 -15.23
C LYS A 2 -80.17 21.82 -14.62
N VAL A 3 -80.36 22.02 -13.34
CA VAL A 3 -79.64 23.03 -12.55
C VAL A 3 -78.30 22.45 -12.15
N PHE A 4 -77.20 23.10 -12.54
CA PHE A 4 -75.89 22.79 -12.07
C PHE A 4 -75.54 23.65 -10.84
N SER A 5 -75.30 23.00 -9.71
CA SER A 5 -74.88 23.66 -8.50
C SER A 5 -73.32 23.68 -8.51
N ALA A 6 -72.75 24.87 -8.42
CA ALA A 6 -71.31 25.07 -8.33
C ALA A 6 -70.83 24.94 -6.87
N LEU A 7 -69.95 24.00 -6.62
CA LEU A 7 -69.31 23.81 -5.31
C LEU A 7 -67.96 24.54 -5.32
N THR A 8 -67.83 25.60 -4.54
CA THR A 8 -66.60 26.39 -4.35
C THR A 8 -65.68 25.69 -3.31
N LEU A 9 -64.54 25.21 -3.76
CA LEU A 9 -63.55 24.61 -2.89
C LEU A 9 -62.57 25.71 -2.40
N VAL A 10 -62.66 26.06 -1.12
CA VAL A 10 -61.66 26.95 -0.47
C VAL A 10 -60.44 26.15 -0.09
N GLY A 11 -59.38 26.33 -0.83
CA GLY A 11 -58.05 25.74 -0.51
C GLY A 11 -57.35 26.53 0.58
N VAL A 12 -57.20 25.93 1.75
CA VAL A 12 -56.34 26.46 2.84
C VAL A 12 -54.89 26.04 2.56
N LEU A 13 -54.08 27.01 2.18
CA LEU A 13 -52.65 26.82 1.94
C LEU A 13 -51.91 26.81 3.29
N PHE A 14 -51.53 25.62 3.77
CA PHE A 14 -50.62 25.49 4.92
C PHE A 14 -49.17 25.75 4.48
N LEU A 15 -48.62 26.93 4.82
CA LEU A 15 -47.20 27.23 4.75
C LEU A 15 -46.45 26.48 5.87
N ILE A 16 -45.77 25.39 5.50
CA ILE A 16 -44.83 24.70 6.38
C ILE A 16 -43.50 25.46 6.31
N PRO A 17 -42.95 26.01 7.39
CA PRO A 17 -41.64 26.61 7.36
C PRO A 17 -40.58 25.51 7.20
N ALA A 18 -39.89 25.51 6.07
CA ALA A 18 -38.74 24.64 5.83
C ALA A 18 -37.55 25.11 6.70
N ASN A 19 -37.50 24.64 7.94
CA ASN A 19 -36.35 24.84 8.79
C ASN A 19 -35.31 23.74 8.50
N SER A 20 -34.61 23.88 7.35
CA SER A 20 -33.46 23.01 7.01
C SER A 20 -32.27 23.38 7.89
N ALA A 21 -32.26 22.91 9.13
CA ALA A 21 -31.06 22.86 9.93
C ALA A 21 -30.11 21.86 9.25
N VAL A 22 -29.22 22.38 8.41
CA VAL A 22 -28.06 21.62 7.92
C VAL A 22 -27.21 21.27 9.13
N GLN A 23 -27.49 20.10 9.69
CA GLN A 23 -26.68 19.51 10.76
C GLN A 23 -25.30 19.21 10.14
N LYS A 24 -24.34 20.14 10.29
CA LYS A 24 -22.93 19.86 10.02
C LYS A 24 -22.57 18.61 10.82
N ARG A 25 -22.50 17.46 10.14
CA ARG A 25 -21.89 16.25 10.71
C ARG A 25 -20.49 16.65 11.16
N ARG A 26 -20.31 16.84 12.47
CA ARG A 26 -18.99 16.94 13.07
C ARG A 26 -18.24 15.69 12.60
N ALA A 27 -17.15 15.89 11.83
CA ALA A 27 -16.22 14.81 11.53
C ALA A 27 -15.84 14.17 12.87
N ALA A 28 -16.06 12.87 12.99
CA ALA A 28 -15.61 12.14 14.16
C ALA A 28 -14.10 12.40 14.31
N PRO A 29 -13.61 12.66 15.54
CA PRO A 29 -12.18 12.87 15.74
C PRO A 29 -11.45 11.65 15.17
N LEU A 30 -10.45 11.90 14.32
CA LEU A 30 -9.56 10.84 13.80
C LEU A 30 -9.04 10.06 15.01
N ALA A 31 -9.46 8.81 15.13
CA ALA A 31 -9.04 7.96 16.21
C ALA A 31 -7.51 7.87 16.18
N ARG A 32 -6.87 8.11 17.33
CA ARG A 32 -5.41 8.13 17.42
C ARG A 32 -4.85 6.77 17.04
N PRO A 33 -3.72 6.72 16.32
CA PRO A 33 -3.01 5.48 16.05
C PRO A 33 -2.71 4.77 17.38
N THR A 34 -2.91 3.46 17.43
CA THR A 34 -2.69 2.65 18.63
C THR A 34 -1.50 1.72 18.42
N SER A 35 -0.70 1.50 19.46
CA SER A 35 0.30 0.44 19.45
C SER A 35 -0.38 -0.93 19.43
N LEU A 36 0.22 -1.88 18.72
CA LEU A 36 -0.27 -3.25 18.60
C LEU A 36 0.86 -4.24 18.81
N THR A 37 0.67 -5.17 19.74
CA THR A 37 1.55 -6.32 19.95
C THR A 37 0.94 -7.56 19.33
N ILE A 38 1.67 -8.19 18.42
CA ILE A 38 1.27 -9.43 17.74
C ILE A 38 2.14 -10.57 18.27
N THR A 39 1.50 -11.65 18.68
CA THR A 39 2.19 -12.88 19.11
C THR A 39 1.83 -14.02 18.16
N SER A 40 2.86 -14.72 17.66
CA SER A 40 2.71 -15.87 16.77
C SER A 40 3.96 -16.76 16.86
N GLU A 41 4.22 -17.59 15.86
CA GLU A 41 5.44 -18.38 15.77
C GLU A 41 6.67 -17.47 15.62
N PRO A 42 7.88 -17.88 16.08
CA PRO A 42 9.12 -17.16 15.82
C PRO A 42 9.38 -16.98 14.31
N ASN A 43 9.94 -15.82 13.94
CA ASN A 43 10.25 -15.47 12.56
C ASN A 43 9.02 -15.47 11.62
N ALA A 44 7.80 -15.33 12.16
CA ALA A 44 6.60 -15.20 11.36
C ALA A 44 6.52 -13.81 10.73
N ILE A 45 6.27 -13.77 9.42
CA ILE A 45 6.07 -12.53 8.70
C ILE A 45 4.63 -12.06 8.93
N VAL A 46 4.47 -10.77 9.18
CA VAL A 46 3.21 -10.14 9.55
C VAL A 46 2.85 -9.08 8.51
N TRP A 47 1.62 -9.17 8.01
CA TRP A 47 1.01 -8.13 7.16
C TRP A 47 -0.25 -7.59 7.82
N ILE A 48 -0.50 -6.30 7.63
CA ILE A 48 -1.80 -5.67 7.89
C ILE A 48 -2.29 -5.09 6.57
N ASP A 49 -3.47 -5.52 6.13
CA ASP A 49 -4.09 -5.13 4.85
C ASP A 49 -3.15 -5.32 3.64
N GLU A 50 -2.50 -6.49 3.58
CA GLU A 50 -1.53 -6.91 2.56
C GLU A 50 -0.18 -6.16 2.63
N ILE A 51 0.03 -5.26 3.59
CA ILE A 51 1.30 -4.57 3.77
C ILE A 51 2.13 -5.27 4.82
N ARG A 52 3.35 -5.64 4.45
CA ARG A 52 4.31 -6.22 5.40
C ARG A 52 4.68 -5.19 6.47
N ARG A 53 4.41 -5.53 7.72
CA ARG A 53 4.69 -4.67 8.88
C ARG A 53 5.92 -5.11 9.68
N GLY A 54 6.42 -6.31 9.42
CA GLY A 54 7.62 -6.82 10.07
C GLY A 54 7.62 -8.34 10.21
N THR A 55 8.52 -8.80 11.07
CA THR A 55 8.71 -10.23 11.40
C THR A 55 8.77 -10.36 12.91
N THR A 56 8.10 -11.37 13.46
CA THR A 56 8.18 -11.67 14.90
C THR A 56 9.60 -12.05 15.29
N GLY A 57 10.03 -11.62 16.46
CA GLY A 57 11.33 -11.99 17.02
C GLY A 57 11.43 -13.45 17.43
N ALA A 58 12.55 -13.82 18.07
CA ALA A 58 12.78 -15.17 18.59
C ALA A 58 11.73 -15.61 19.65
N THR A 59 11.13 -14.67 20.34
CA THR A 59 10.03 -14.90 21.31
C THR A 59 8.66 -15.03 20.64
N GLY A 60 8.58 -14.92 19.31
CA GLY A 60 7.32 -14.93 18.57
C GLY A 60 6.52 -13.62 18.68
N THR A 61 7.15 -12.51 19.07
CA THR A 61 6.48 -11.22 19.30
C THR A 61 6.93 -10.16 18.31
N LEU A 62 5.97 -9.37 17.81
CA LEU A 62 6.19 -8.16 17.02
C LEU A 62 5.41 -7.00 17.63
N GLU A 63 6.09 -5.90 17.90
CA GLU A 63 5.48 -4.66 18.38
C GLU A 63 5.40 -3.62 17.25
N LEU A 64 4.21 -3.13 16.96
CA LEU A 64 3.94 -2.06 16.03
C LEU A 64 3.59 -0.80 16.82
N LYS A 65 4.38 0.26 16.66
CA LYS A 65 4.19 1.53 17.37
C LYS A 65 2.91 2.25 16.98
N SER A 66 2.45 2.04 15.74
CA SER A 66 1.30 2.75 15.19
C SER A 66 0.57 1.86 14.18
N VAL A 67 -0.72 1.67 14.42
CA VAL A 67 -1.68 1.09 13.46
C VAL A 67 -2.83 2.07 13.34
N SER A 68 -3.25 2.38 12.12
CA SER A 68 -4.37 3.28 11.87
C SER A 68 -5.65 2.75 12.53
N ALA A 69 -6.56 3.67 12.84
CA ALA A 69 -7.84 3.27 13.39
C ALA A 69 -8.73 2.69 12.28
N GLY A 70 -9.45 1.62 12.59
CA GLY A 70 -10.37 0.99 11.64
C GLY A 70 -10.45 -0.53 11.78
N ARG A 71 -11.03 -1.13 10.76
CA ARG A 71 -11.04 -2.59 10.58
C ARG A 71 -9.91 -2.95 9.64
N HIS A 72 -9.03 -3.82 10.07
CA HIS A 72 -7.89 -4.29 9.31
C HIS A 72 -7.94 -5.82 9.21
N MET A 73 -7.21 -6.37 8.25
CA MET A 73 -6.96 -7.80 8.14
C MET A 73 -5.49 -8.07 8.51
N LEU A 74 -5.29 -8.82 9.58
CA LEU A 74 -3.98 -9.28 10.00
C LEU A 74 -3.71 -10.63 9.34
N ARG A 75 -2.63 -10.73 8.56
CA ARG A 75 -2.16 -11.96 7.92
C ARG A 75 -0.78 -12.32 8.47
N VAL A 76 -0.62 -13.58 8.83
CA VAL A 76 0.62 -14.09 9.42
C VAL A 76 1.04 -15.36 8.71
N ARG A 77 2.33 -15.45 8.37
CA ARG A 77 2.95 -16.62 7.74
C ARG A 77 4.28 -16.94 8.40
N ALA A 78 4.51 -18.21 8.71
CA ALA A 78 5.80 -18.72 9.14
C ALA A 78 6.19 -19.95 8.31
N MET A 79 7.48 -20.19 8.15
CA MET A 79 8.00 -21.36 7.44
C MET A 79 7.50 -22.67 8.08
N GLY A 80 6.93 -23.56 7.28
CA GLY A 80 6.37 -24.84 7.76
C GLY A 80 4.97 -24.76 8.36
N PHE A 81 4.33 -23.58 8.30
CA PHE A 81 2.97 -23.38 8.81
C PHE A 81 2.03 -22.89 7.72
N LYS A 82 0.75 -23.19 7.84
CA LYS A 82 -0.29 -22.66 6.96
C LYS A 82 -0.49 -21.17 7.26
N GLU A 83 -0.46 -20.33 6.20
CA GLU A 83 -0.77 -18.92 6.33
C GLU A 83 -2.17 -18.72 6.93
N THR A 84 -2.30 -17.77 7.86
CA THR A 84 -3.55 -17.49 8.56
C THR A 84 -3.85 -16.01 8.47
N ALA A 85 -5.10 -15.67 8.12
CA ALA A 85 -5.61 -14.31 8.13
C ALA A 85 -6.74 -14.19 9.16
N VAL A 86 -6.67 -13.16 10.02
CA VAL A 86 -7.67 -12.88 11.04
C VAL A 86 -8.07 -11.40 11.01
N PRO A 87 -9.35 -11.07 11.27
CA PRO A 87 -9.77 -9.68 11.37
C PRO A 87 -9.15 -9.02 12.61
N LEU A 88 -8.51 -7.87 12.41
CA LEU A 88 -8.03 -7.02 13.49
C LEU A 88 -9.14 -6.03 13.87
N ILE A 89 -9.64 -6.18 15.10
CA ILE A 89 -10.71 -5.33 15.63
C ILE A 89 -10.08 -4.03 16.16
N ALA A 90 -10.68 -2.90 15.83
CA ALA A 90 -10.23 -1.60 16.32
C ALA A 90 -10.13 -1.55 17.86
N GLY A 91 -9.08 -0.92 18.38
CA GLY A 91 -8.85 -0.78 19.82
C GLY A 91 -8.20 -1.99 20.49
N ARG A 92 -7.90 -3.07 19.77
CA ARG A 92 -7.08 -4.16 20.35
C ARG A 92 -5.60 -3.78 20.33
N HIS A 93 -4.96 -3.93 21.48
CA HIS A 93 -3.52 -3.71 21.67
C HIS A 93 -2.69 -5.00 21.59
N ASN A 94 -3.32 -6.16 21.79
CA ASN A 94 -2.67 -7.48 21.77
C ASN A 94 -3.49 -8.45 20.93
N VAL A 95 -2.83 -9.13 19.99
CA VAL A 95 -3.43 -10.17 19.14
C VAL A 95 -2.51 -11.37 19.08
N ALA A 96 -3.01 -12.53 19.50
CA ALA A 96 -2.32 -13.81 19.34
C ALA A 96 -2.88 -14.54 18.10
N VAL A 97 -2.00 -14.94 17.18
CA VAL A 97 -2.33 -15.74 16.00
C VAL A 97 -1.58 -17.06 16.08
N LYS A 98 -2.29 -18.12 16.40
CA LYS A 98 -1.73 -19.49 16.42
C LYS A 98 -1.75 -20.06 15.01
N LEU A 99 -0.60 -20.41 14.48
CA LEU A 99 -0.47 -21.05 13.18
C LEU A 99 -0.57 -22.57 13.29
N ILE A 100 -1.05 -23.21 12.22
CA ILE A 100 -1.16 -24.66 12.11
C ILE A 100 -0.04 -25.16 11.20
N ARG A 101 0.72 -26.17 11.62
CA ARG A 101 1.74 -26.80 10.80
C ARG A 101 1.14 -27.33 9.50
N THR A 102 1.88 -27.20 8.41
CA THR A 102 1.48 -27.70 7.09
C THR A 102 2.43 -28.77 6.60
N THR A 103 1.87 -29.78 5.93
CA THR A 103 2.60 -30.77 5.15
C THR A 103 2.33 -30.63 3.66
N ASP A 104 1.57 -29.61 3.28
CA ASP A 104 1.25 -29.29 1.89
C ASP A 104 2.50 -28.84 1.13
N GLN A 105 2.97 -29.68 0.21
CA GLN A 105 4.20 -29.43 -0.54
C GLN A 105 4.12 -28.18 -1.42
N ALA A 106 2.95 -27.83 -1.96
CA ALA A 106 2.78 -26.62 -2.74
C ALA A 106 3.00 -25.37 -1.86
N GLU A 107 2.44 -25.36 -0.64
CA GLU A 107 2.62 -24.30 0.33
C GLU A 107 4.08 -24.18 0.78
N LEU A 108 4.71 -25.29 1.13
CA LEU A 108 6.11 -25.32 1.57
C LEU A 108 7.06 -24.84 0.48
N THR A 109 6.85 -25.28 -0.77
CA THR A 109 7.66 -24.84 -1.92
C THR A 109 7.44 -23.35 -2.22
N PHE A 110 6.20 -22.87 -2.11
CA PHE A 110 5.90 -21.43 -2.22
C PHE A 110 6.64 -20.61 -1.16
N GLN A 111 6.65 -21.05 0.10
CA GLN A 111 7.37 -20.37 1.17
C GLN A 111 8.88 -20.33 0.92
N GLN A 112 9.46 -21.41 0.40
CA GLN A 112 10.87 -21.45 -0.02
C GLN A 112 11.14 -20.48 -1.18
N ALA A 113 10.22 -20.36 -2.14
CA ALA A 113 10.33 -19.41 -3.24
C ALA A 113 10.32 -17.96 -2.74
N GLU A 114 9.45 -17.62 -1.80
CA GLU A 114 9.39 -16.29 -1.19
C GLU A 114 10.69 -15.95 -0.43
N ASP A 115 11.20 -16.90 0.37
CA ASP A 115 12.46 -16.72 1.10
C ASP A 115 13.65 -16.55 0.13
N ALA A 116 13.71 -17.36 -0.92
CA ALA A 116 14.73 -17.25 -1.96
C ALA A 116 14.64 -15.90 -2.70
N ARG A 117 13.44 -15.42 -3.03
CA ARG A 117 13.23 -14.11 -3.65
C ARG A 117 13.72 -12.96 -2.76
N GLU A 118 13.40 -12.99 -1.47
CA GLU A 118 13.84 -11.95 -0.53
C GLU A 118 15.36 -11.89 -0.37
N LYS A 119 16.03 -13.03 -0.49
CA LYS A 119 17.49 -13.17 -0.38
C LYS A 119 18.22 -12.92 -1.70
N ALA A 120 17.55 -12.95 -2.83
CA ALA A 120 18.15 -12.81 -4.15
C ALA A 120 18.84 -11.44 -4.31
N ARG A 121 20.12 -11.46 -4.72
CA ARG A 121 20.90 -10.25 -4.98
C ARG A 121 21.42 -10.15 -6.41
N ASP A 122 21.28 -11.22 -7.17
CA ASP A 122 21.68 -11.33 -8.57
C ASP A 122 20.65 -12.10 -9.39
N ASP A 123 20.82 -12.13 -10.70
CA ASP A 123 19.89 -12.79 -11.62
C ASP A 123 19.89 -14.31 -11.49
N ALA A 124 21.01 -14.92 -11.08
CA ALA A 124 21.03 -16.38 -10.87
C ALA A 124 20.14 -16.76 -9.68
N ALA A 125 20.23 -16.04 -8.57
CA ALA A 125 19.38 -16.22 -7.40
C ALA A 125 17.90 -15.91 -7.71
N ARG A 126 17.63 -14.88 -8.53
CA ARG A 126 16.27 -14.58 -9.02
C ARG A 126 15.70 -15.75 -9.83
N ARG A 127 16.47 -16.30 -10.79
CA ARG A 127 16.04 -17.47 -11.58
C ARG A 127 15.77 -18.70 -10.70
N GLN A 128 16.62 -18.94 -9.69
CA GLN A 128 16.40 -20.02 -8.72
C GLN A 128 15.06 -19.83 -7.97
N SER A 129 14.74 -18.62 -7.54
CA SER A 129 13.44 -18.36 -6.90
C SER A 129 12.28 -18.53 -7.86
N ALA A 130 12.41 -18.12 -9.13
CA ALA A 130 11.40 -18.36 -10.17
C ALA A 130 11.14 -19.86 -10.37
N ASP A 131 12.19 -20.70 -10.34
CA ASP A 131 12.03 -22.16 -10.48
C ASP A 131 11.28 -22.75 -9.28
N LEU A 132 11.50 -22.26 -8.08
CA LEU A 132 10.74 -22.67 -6.91
C LEU A 132 9.25 -22.29 -7.02
N TYR A 133 8.93 -21.07 -7.49
CA TYR A 133 7.53 -20.71 -7.78
C TYR A 133 6.90 -21.63 -8.83
N ARG A 134 7.62 -21.93 -9.93
CA ARG A 134 7.14 -22.86 -10.95
C ARG A 134 6.91 -24.27 -10.39
N GLN A 135 7.75 -24.73 -9.46
CA GLN A 135 7.55 -26.00 -8.77
C GLN A 135 6.29 -25.97 -7.89
N ALA A 136 6.08 -24.90 -7.13
CA ALA A 136 4.85 -24.72 -6.34
C ALA A 136 3.60 -24.72 -7.24
N LEU A 137 3.66 -24.07 -8.41
CA LEU A 137 2.59 -24.02 -9.40
C LEU A 137 2.35 -25.35 -10.12
N LYS A 138 3.37 -26.18 -10.30
CA LYS A 138 3.18 -27.57 -10.77
C LYS A 138 2.38 -28.40 -9.77
N LEU A 139 2.60 -28.19 -8.47
CA LEU A 139 1.87 -28.89 -7.41
C LEU A 139 0.45 -28.33 -7.22
N ARG A 140 0.29 -27.01 -7.39
CA ARG A 140 -1.00 -26.31 -7.26
C ARG A 140 -1.14 -25.24 -8.34
N PRO A 141 -1.67 -25.60 -9.54
CA PRO A 141 -1.80 -24.64 -10.65
C PRO A 141 -2.69 -23.43 -10.35
N ALA A 142 -3.70 -23.60 -9.50
CA ALA A 142 -4.60 -22.53 -9.06
C ALA A 142 -4.09 -21.88 -7.76
N TYR A 143 -2.88 -21.29 -7.79
CA TYR A 143 -2.26 -20.65 -6.62
C TYR A 143 -1.96 -19.17 -6.91
N PRO A 144 -2.94 -18.24 -6.71
CA PRO A 144 -2.80 -16.84 -7.08
C PRO A 144 -1.55 -16.16 -6.49
N ALA A 145 -1.23 -16.42 -5.22
CA ALA A 145 -0.06 -15.82 -4.57
C ALA A 145 1.26 -16.27 -5.21
N ALA A 146 1.36 -17.55 -5.64
CA ALA A 146 2.55 -18.06 -6.31
C ALA A 146 2.72 -17.45 -7.71
N HIS A 147 1.63 -17.26 -8.46
CA HIS A 147 1.65 -16.55 -9.72
C HIS A 147 2.12 -15.10 -9.56
N VAL A 148 1.60 -14.37 -8.56
CA VAL A 148 2.06 -12.98 -8.27
C VAL A 148 3.52 -12.95 -7.83
N GLY A 149 3.96 -13.90 -7.01
CA GLY A 149 5.36 -14.05 -6.61
C GLY A 149 6.29 -14.27 -7.82
N LEU A 150 5.90 -15.17 -8.73
CA LEU A 150 6.63 -15.42 -9.97
C LEU A 150 6.66 -14.16 -10.86
N ALA A 151 5.53 -13.46 -11.00
CA ALA A 151 5.46 -12.23 -11.77
C ALA A 151 6.42 -11.15 -11.24
N ARG A 152 6.59 -11.03 -9.92
CA ARG A 152 7.58 -10.12 -9.31
C ARG A 152 9.01 -10.48 -9.68
N VAL A 153 9.34 -11.78 -9.65
CA VAL A 153 10.68 -12.23 -10.03
C VAL A 153 10.94 -12.01 -11.52
N LEU A 154 9.96 -12.28 -12.38
CA LEU A 154 10.07 -12.04 -13.82
C LEU A 154 10.20 -10.54 -14.13
N LEU A 155 9.49 -9.68 -13.41
CA LEU A 155 9.67 -8.23 -13.47
C LEU A 155 11.12 -7.83 -13.12
N ASP A 156 11.66 -8.37 -12.02
CA ASP A 156 13.04 -8.10 -11.59
C ASP A 156 14.10 -8.67 -12.57
N LEU A 157 13.71 -9.59 -13.45
CA LEU A 157 14.50 -10.12 -14.57
C LEU A 157 14.21 -9.42 -15.90
N ASN A 158 13.37 -8.37 -15.92
CA ASN A 158 12.92 -7.61 -17.08
C ASN A 158 12.13 -8.45 -18.13
N ASP A 159 11.60 -9.62 -17.73
CA ASP A 159 10.70 -10.41 -18.56
C ASP A 159 9.24 -9.98 -18.37
N TYR A 160 8.92 -8.80 -18.89
CA TYR A 160 7.62 -8.14 -18.66
C TYR A 160 6.45 -8.94 -19.25
N GLN A 161 6.65 -9.58 -20.41
CA GLN A 161 5.61 -10.36 -21.08
C GLN A 161 5.23 -11.60 -20.26
N ALA A 162 6.24 -12.36 -19.79
CA ALA A 162 5.98 -13.52 -18.92
C ALA A 162 5.39 -13.07 -17.58
N ALA A 163 5.84 -11.94 -17.02
CA ALA A 163 5.29 -11.39 -15.78
C ALA A 163 3.80 -11.06 -15.92
N LEU A 164 3.37 -10.42 -17.01
CA LEU A 164 1.95 -10.11 -17.26
C LEU A 164 1.12 -11.39 -17.41
N SER A 165 1.66 -12.42 -18.09
CA SER A 165 0.98 -13.73 -18.23
C SER A 165 0.72 -14.39 -16.87
N GLU A 166 1.65 -14.26 -15.93
CA GLU A 166 1.48 -14.77 -14.57
C GLU A 166 0.43 -13.97 -13.77
N ILE A 167 0.34 -12.64 -13.97
CA ILE A 167 -0.75 -11.84 -13.39
C ILE A 167 -2.11 -12.25 -13.91
N GLU A 168 -2.25 -12.52 -15.21
CA GLU A 168 -3.48 -13.05 -15.78
C GLU A 168 -3.84 -14.41 -15.18
N ALA A 169 -2.86 -15.30 -15.00
CA ALA A 169 -3.06 -16.60 -14.36
C ALA A 169 -3.55 -16.45 -12.90
N ALA A 170 -2.99 -15.54 -12.14
CA ALA A 170 -3.48 -15.22 -10.79
C ALA A 170 -4.95 -14.78 -10.79
N ARG A 171 -5.33 -13.92 -11.75
CA ARG A 171 -6.69 -13.38 -11.88
C ARG A 171 -7.73 -14.40 -12.32
N ARG A 172 -7.35 -15.44 -13.06
CA ARG A 172 -8.30 -16.53 -13.43
C ARG A 172 -8.93 -17.18 -12.20
N THR A 173 -8.22 -17.24 -11.09
CA THR A 173 -8.70 -17.85 -9.84
C THR A 173 -9.08 -16.83 -8.77
N ARG A 174 -8.52 -15.62 -8.84
CA ARG A 174 -8.84 -14.51 -7.93
C ARG A 174 -9.02 -13.21 -8.74
N PRO A 175 -10.18 -12.98 -9.37
CA PRO A 175 -10.41 -11.86 -10.30
C PRO A 175 -10.18 -10.47 -9.67
N ALA A 176 -10.61 -10.26 -8.43
CA ALA A 176 -10.32 -9.05 -7.64
C ALA A 176 -9.14 -9.31 -6.70
N TYR A 177 -7.94 -8.93 -7.13
CA TYR A 177 -6.72 -9.16 -6.39
C TYR A 177 -5.83 -7.91 -6.41
N ALA A 178 -5.98 -7.07 -5.39
CA ALA A 178 -5.31 -5.77 -5.29
C ALA A 178 -3.79 -5.85 -5.45
N GLU A 179 -3.16 -6.86 -4.85
CA GLU A 179 -1.72 -7.10 -4.96
C GLU A 179 -1.31 -7.42 -6.41
N ALA A 180 -2.07 -8.26 -7.12
CA ALA A 180 -1.82 -8.54 -8.54
C ALA A 180 -1.93 -7.27 -9.40
N SER A 181 -2.92 -6.41 -9.12
CA SER A 181 -3.08 -5.12 -9.81
C SER A 181 -1.94 -4.15 -9.52
N ALA A 182 -1.40 -4.13 -8.30
CA ALA A 182 -0.24 -3.30 -7.96
C ALA A 182 1.01 -3.78 -8.72
N VAL A 183 1.25 -5.09 -8.75
CA VAL A 183 2.39 -5.68 -9.50
C VAL A 183 2.25 -5.45 -10.99
N GLU A 184 1.04 -5.60 -11.56
CA GLU A 184 0.75 -5.26 -12.96
C GLU A 184 1.06 -3.79 -13.28
N GLY A 185 0.69 -2.87 -12.39
CA GLY A 185 1.04 -1.46 -12.54
C GLY A 185 2.55 -1.23 -12.56
N ARG A 186 3.31 -1.94 -11.72
CA ARG A 186 4.78 -1.88 -11.75
C ARG A 186 5.35 -2.44 -13.05
N ILE A 187 4.87 -3.59 -13.52
CA ILE A 187 5.30 -4.20 -14.79
C ILE A 187 5.07 -3.22 -15.94
N ASN A 188 3.86 -2.65 -16.04
CA ASN A 188 3.50 -1.71 -17.08
C ASN A 188 4.37 -0.43 -17.02
N ARG A 189 4.67 0.08 -15.81
CA ARG A 189 5.55 1.23 -15.66
C ARG A 189 6.97 0.94 -16.15
N GLU A 190 7.57 -0.18 -15.75
CA GLU A 190 8.92 -0.57 -16.18
C GLU A 190 8.97 -0.89 -17.69
N ALA A 191 7.87 -1.37 -18.27
CA ALA A 191 7.71 -1.57 -19.72
C ALA A 191 7.36 -0.28 -20.48
N ALA A 192 7.30 0.88 -19.80
CA ALA A 192 6.92 2.20 -20.35
C ALA A 192 5.47 2.29 -20.87
N PHE A 193 4.58 1.38 -20.45
CA PHE A 193 3.14 1.44 -20.72
C PHE A 193 2.45 2.30 -19.65
N THR A 194 2.62 3.62 -19.79
CA THR A 194 2.30 4.60 -18.75
C THR A 194 0.80 4.63 -18.39
N ASP A 195 -0.08 4.60 -19.38
CA ASP A 195 -1.53 4.68 -19.15
C ASP A 195 -2.08 3.37 -18.57
N GLU A 196 -1.56 2.22 -19.00
CA GLU A 196 -1.86 0.90 -18.42
C GLU A 196 -1.37 0.81 -16.97
N ALA A 197 -0.20 1.36 -16.67
CA ALA A 197 0.31 1.46 -15.31
C ALA A 197 -0.64 2.23 -14.40
N ILE A 198 -1.08 3.42 -14.84
CA ILE A 198 -2.06 4.23 -14.09
C ILE A 198 -3.37 3.46 -13.86
N GLN A 199 -3.89 2.80 -14.91
CA GLN A 199 -5.12 2.02 -14.81
C GLN A 199 -4.99 0.86 -13.82
N SER A 200 -3.86 0.16 -13.86
CA SER A 200 -3.57 -0.99 -12.98
C SER A 200 -3.43 -0.56 -11.52
N PHE A 201 -2.70 0.52 -11.23
CA PHE A 201 -2.62 1.06 -9.87
C PHE A 201 -3.97 1.57 -9.35
N ARG A 202 -4.75 2.28 -10.16
CA ARG A 202 -6.11 2.70 -9.79
C ARG A 202 -7.04 1.50 -9.57
N ARG A 203 -6.88 0.42 -10.33
CA ARG A 203 -7.60 -0.82 -10.09
C ARG A 203 -7.19 -1.44 -8.77
N SER A 204 -5.90 -1.50 -8.45
CA SER A 204 -5.40 -1.97 -7.15
C SER A 204 -6.04 -1.23 -5.98
N ILE A 205 -6.11 0.12 -6.06
CA ILE A 205 -6.73 0.94 -5.02
C ILE A 205 -8.23 0.60 -4.87
N ARG A 206 -8.97 0.43 -5.97
CA ARG A 206 -10.39 0.04 -5.91
C ARG A 206 -10.58 -1.35 -5.31
N GLU A 207 -9.79 -2.33 -5.73
CA GLU A 207 -9.83 -3.72 -5.23
C GLU A 207 -9.45 -3.80 -3.74
N GLY A 208 -8.50 -2.97 -3.29
CA GLY A 208 -8.10 -2.78 -1.89
C GLY A 208 -9.03 -1.86 -1.10
N ARG A 209 -10.19 -1.48 -1.65
CA ARG A 209 -11.18 -0.60 -1.00
C ARG A 209 -10.61 0.73 -0.51
N GLY A 210 -9.69 1.28 -1.28
CA GLY A 210 -9.01 2.55 -1.01
C GLY A 210 -7.69 2.41 -0.23
N PHE A 211 -7.43 1.28 0.42
CA PHE A 211 -6.20 1.06 1.18
C PHE A 211 -5.20 0.27 0.33
N GLN A 212 -4.28 0.98 -0.31
CA GLN A 212 -3.21 0.39 -1.15
C GLN A 212 -2.02 1.36 -1.26
N PRO A 213 -1.20 1.52 -0.22
CA PRO A 213 -0.08 2.45 -0.25
C PRO A 213 0.96 2.11 -1.32
N GLU A 214 1.19 0.82 -1.63
CA GLU A 214 2.07 0.42 -2.73
C GLU A 214 1.57 0.98 -4.08
N ALA A 215 0.27 0.94 -4.34
CA ALA A 215 -0.32 1.48 -5.55
C ALA A 215 -0.27 3.02 -5.59
N HIS A 216 -0.43 3.70 -4.45
CA HIS A 216 -0.23 5.15 -4.36
C HIS A 216 1.23 5.55 -4.65
N VAL A 217 2.20 4.83 -4.09
CA VAL A 217 3.63 5.04 -4.43
C VAL A 217 3.89 4.78 -5.92
N GLY A 218 3.28 3.72 -6.47
CA GLY A 218 3.38 3.42 -7.91
C GLY A 218 2.83 4.53 -8.79
N LEU A 219 1.64 5.06 -8.48
CA LEU A 219 1.05 6.22 -9.17
C LEU A 219 1.94 7.46 -9.06
N ALA A 220 2.45 7.76 -7.87
CA ALA A 220 3.35 8.88 -7.66
C ALA A 220 4.57 8.78 -8.58
N ARG A 221 5.19 7.60 -8.68
CA ARG A 221 6.31 7.36 -9.58
C ARG A 221 5.95 7.57 -11.06
N VAL A 222 4.78 7.08 -11.48
CA VAL A 222 4.31 7.31 -12.86
C VAL A 222 4.10 8.81 -13.11
N PHE A 223 3.54 9.56 -12.15
CA PHE A 223 3.37 11.00 -12.28
C PHE A 223 4.71 11.75 -12.29
N GLU A 224 5.71 11.31 -11.51
CA GLU A 224 7.07 11.84 -11.60
C GLU A 224 7.68 11.62 -12.99
N ASP A 225 7.53 10.41 -13.57
CA ASP A 225 8.01 10.07 -14.91
C ASP A 225 7.35 10.96 -16.00
N LYS A 226 6.10 11.40 -15.76
CA LYS A 226 5.36 12.35 -16.62
C LYS A 226 5.68 13.83 -16.33
N GLY A 227 6.50 14.15 -15.33
CA GLY A 227 6.75 15.52 -14.86
C GLY A 227 5.59 16.15 -14.10
N GLN A 228 4.56 15.38 -13.74
CA GLN A 228 3.38 15.80 -12.96
C GLN A 228 3.68 15.74 -11.46
N ASN A 229 4.58 16.64 -11.03
CA ASN A 229 5.13 16.56 -9.67
C ASN A 229 4.11 16.86 -8.57
N GLU A 230 3.05 17.66 -8.83
CA GLU A 230 2.00 17.94 -7.84
C GLU A 230 1.15 16.71 -7.56
N GLU A 231 0.77 15.99 -8.62
CA GLU A 231 0.04 14.74 -8.52
C GLU A 231 0.90 13.67 -7.84
N ALA A 232 2.20 13.61 -8.14
CA ALA A 232 3.12 12.70 -7.47
C ALA A 232 3.19 12.96 -5.95
N ILE A 233 3.34 14.21 -5.53
CA ILE A 233 3.33 14.62 -4.13
C ILE A 233 2.02 14.24 -3.45
N ALA A 234 0.89 14.45 -4.11
CA ALA A 234 -0.42 14.10 -3.58
C ALA A 234 -0.55 12.59 -3.33
N GLU A 235 -0.05 11.76 -4.25
CA GLU A 235 -0.09 10.31 -4.11
C GLU A 235 0.91 9.80 -3.05
N PHE A 236 2.13 10.36 -2.94
CA PHE A 236 3.05 10.02 -1.85
C PHE A 236 2.44 10.34 -0.47
N ARG A 237 1.76 11.47 -0.33
CA ARG A 237 1.07 11.82 0.92
C ARG A 237 -0.02 10.82 1.28
N LYS A 238 -0.84 10.38 0.30
CA LYS A 238 -1.86 9.34 0.54
C LYS A 238 -1.23 8.03 1.01
N ALA A 239 -0.09 7.64 0.45
CA ALA A 239 0.64 6.46 0.91
C ALA A 239 1.12 6.61 2.37
N LEU A 240 1.69 7.76 2.73
CA LEU A 240 2.14 8.06 4.09
C LEU A 240 0.98 8.05 5.10
N ASP A 241 -0.15 8.69 4.76
CA ASP A 241 -1.35 8.69 5.60
C ASP A 241 -1.83 7.25 5.90
N GLN A 242 -1.82 6.39 4.89
CA GLN A 242 -2.20 4.98 5.04
C GLN A 242 -1.22 4.18 5.90
N LEU A 243 0.06 4.50 5.86
CA LEU A 243 1.12 3.81 6.61
C LEU A 243 1.39 4.44 7.98
N SER A 244 0.59 5.44 8.39
CA SER A 244 0.75 6.13 9.68
C SER A 244 2.19 6.65 9.88
N ASP A 245 2.75 7.23 8.83
CA ASP A 245 4.09 7.83 8.83
C ASP A 245 5.24 6.87 9.21
N SER A 246 5.10 5.59 8.94
CA SER A 246 6.09 4.57 9.37
C SER A 246 7.16 4.21 8.33
N GLU A 247 7.03 4.70 7.08
CA GLU A 247 7.89 4.28 5.97
C GLU A 247 8.89 5.38 5.56
N PRO A 248 10.15 5.29 6.01
CA PRO A 248 11.15 6.35 5.76
C PRO A 248 11.41 6.58 4.25
N VAL A 249 11.42 5.51 3.44
CA VAL A 249 11.70 5.61 2.00
C VAL A 249 10.70 6.52 1.28
N ILE A 250 9.43 6.52 1.69
CA ILE A 250 8.42 7.38 1.06
C ILE A 250 8.70 8.85 1.38
N TYR A 251 9.21 9.18 2.57
CA TYR A 251 9.63 10.53 2.89
C TYR A 251 10.83 11.00 2.07
N GLN A 252 11.77 10.10 1.77
CA GLN A 252 12.87 10.42 0.87
C GLN A 252 12.35 10.72 -0.55
N LEU A 253 11.41 9.92 -1.06
CA LEU A 253 10.78 10.15 -2.37
C LEU A 253 9.99 11.46 -2.41
N LEU A 254 9.22 11.73 -1.37
CA LEU A 254 8.46 12.97 -1.23
C LEU A 254 9.39 14.19 -1.18
N GLY A 255 10.52 14.11 -0.46
CA GLY A 255 11.55 15.15 -0.43
C GLY A 255 12.08 15.45 -1.83
N ALA A 256 12.43 14.41 -2.60
CA ALA A 256 12.90 14.56 -3.97
C ALA A 256 11.84 15.16 -4.92
N ALA A 257 10.56 14.82 -4.72
CA ALA A 257 9.47 15.42 -5.50
C ALA A 257 9.28 16.92 -5.18
N TYR A 258 9.43 17.34 -3.92
CA TYR A 258 9.43 18.75 -3.54
C TYR A 258 10.63 19.50 -4.10
N GLU A 259 11.81 18.89 -4.10
CA GLU A 259 13.05 19.45 -4.64
C GLU A 259 12.89 19.79 -6.14
N LYS A 260 12.32 18.87 -6.94
CA LYS A 260 11.99 19.09 -8.34
C LYS A 260 11.07 20.30 -8.57
N GLN A 261 10.25 20.65 -7.59
CA GLN A 261 9.38 21.82 -7.61
C GLN A 261 9.99 23.06 -6.94
N GLN A 262 11.26 23.03 -6.55
CA GLN A 262 11.95 24.11 -5.83
C GLN A 262 11.25 24.50 -4.51
N LYS A 263 10.45 23.59 -3.96
CA LYS A 263 9.81 23.73 -2.65
C LYS A 263 10.80 23.27 -1.56
N TYR A 264 11.87 24.04 -1.38
CA TYR A 264 13.03 23.62 -0.59
C TYR A 264 12.72 23.44 0.89
N LYS A 265 11.85 24.27 1.45
CA LYS A 265 11.42 24.15 2.87
C LYS A 265 10.68 22.83 3.13
N GLU A 266 9.76 22.47 2.23
CA GLU A 266 9.01 21.22 2.30
C GLU A 266 9.90 20.00 2.03
N ALA A 267 10.86 20.12 1.10
CA ALA A 267 11.84 19.07 0.85
C ALA A 267 12.70 18.77 2.08
N VAL A 268 13.22 19.80 2.74
CA VAL A 268 13.97 19.68 4.00
C VAL A 268 13.13 18.99 5.07
N ALA A 269 11.89 19.41 5.26
CA ALA A 269 11.00 18.81 6.26
C ALA A 269 10.74 17.31 5.99
N ALA A 270 10.56 16.92 4.73
CA ALA A 270 10.40 15.52 4.35
C ALA A 270 11.68 14.71 4.60
N TYR A 271 12.84 15.22 4.24
CA TYR A 271 14.12 14.57 4.47
C TYR A 271 14.47 14.47 5.97
N GLU A 272 14.12 15.44 6.78
CA GLU A 272 14.26 15.37 8.25
C GLU A 272 13.38 14.25 8.84
N LYS A 273 12.17 14.05 8.31
CA LYS A 273 11.31 12.92 8.68
C LYS A 273 11.94 11.58 8.30
N TYR A 274 12.54 11.48 7.11
CA TYR A 274 13.33 10.29 6.75
C TYR A 274 14.42 10.01 7.78
N LEU A 275 15.23 11.01 8.15
CA LEU A 275 16.31 10.85 9.12
C LEU A 275 15.81 10.52 10.53
N ALA A 276 14.67 11.04 10.94
CA ALA A 276 14.04 10.72 12.23
C ALA A 276 13.61 9.25 12.31
N LEU A 277 13.12 8.68 11.19
CA LEU A 277 12.68 7.29 11.11
C LEU A 277 13.84 6.31 10.85
N ALA A 278 14.85 6.73 10.09
CA ALA A 278 15.99 5.92 9.69
C ALA A 278 17.32 6.67 9.85
N PRO A 279 17.74 7.00 11.08
CA PRO A 279 18.94 7.83 11.33
C PRO A 279 20.24 7.20 10.83
N ASN A 280 20.28 5.87 10.75
CA ASN A 280 21.40 5.07 10.26
C ASN A 280 21.07 4.31 8.97
N GLY A 281 20.01 4.73 8.24
CA GLY A 281 19.66 4.15 6.95
C GLY A 281 20.78 4.38 5.92
N SER A 282 20.85 3.52 4.90
CA SER A 282 21.87 3.59 3.86
C SER A 282 21.94 4.93 3.13
N LEU A 283 20.83 5.64 3.03
CA LEU A 283 20.74 6.96 2.41
C LEU A 283 20.95 8.13 3.40
N ALA A 284 21.05 7.87 4.71
CA ALA A 284 21.13 8.93 5.71
C ALA A 284 22.29 9.91 5.51
N PRO A 285 23.53 9.48 5.14
CA PRO A 285 24.62 10.41 4.86
C PRO A 285 24.31 11.34 3.67
N ALA A 286 23.79 10.78 2.58
CA ALA A 286 23.42 11.56 1.39
C ALA A 286 22.31 12.54 1.70
N VAL A 287 21.27 12.12 2.43
CA VAL A 287 20.14 12.97 2.81
C VAL A 287 20.58 14.13 3.70
N ARG A 288 21.52 13.94 4.64
CA ARG A 288 22.08 15.04 5.43
C ARG A 288 22.76 16.10 4.56
N SER A 289 23.58 15.65 3.59
CA SER A 289 24.25 16.56 2.65
C SER A 289 23.26 17.35 1.79
N ILE A 290 22.18 16.68 1.33
CA ILE A 290 21.09 17.33 0.56
C ILE A 290 20.40 18.41 1.43
N ILE A 291 20.05 18.11 2.68
CA ILE A 291 19.42 19.08 3.59
C ILE A 291 20.28 20.32 3.73
N ASP A 292 21.59 20.17 3.93
CA ASP A 292 22.49 21.30 4.08
C ASP A 292 22.57 22.16 2.82
N GLN A 293 22.50 21.57 1.64
CA GLN A 293 22.43 22.29 0.37
C GLN A 293 21.09 23.02 0.22
N LEU A 294 19.97 22.33 0.43
CA LEU A 294 18.63 22.91 0.29
C LEU A 294 18.37 24.08 1.24
N ARG A 295 18.94 24.03 2.43
CA ARG A 295 18.86 25.16 3.39
C ARG A 295 19.59 26.41 2.87
N ARG A 296 20.72 26.24 2.18
CA ARG A 296 21.42 27.35 1.51
C ARG A 296 20.61 27.90 0.36
N ASP A 297 20.03 27.04 -0.45
CA ASP A 297 19.23 27.42 -1.63
C ASP A 297 17.93 28.15 -1.20
N ALA A 298 17.28 27.66 -0.13
CA ALA A 298 16.12 28.35 0.47
C ALA A 298 16.45 29.74 0.98
N ALA A 299 17.60 29.91 1.65
CA ALA A 299 18.05 31.22 2.11
C ALA A 299 18.38 32.17 0.95
N GLY A 300 18.91 31.64 -0.17
CA GLY A 300 19.16 32.41 -1.39
C GLY A 300 17.89 32.92 -2.06
N GLN A 301 16.80 32.15 -2.02
CA GLN A 301 15.50 32.55 -2.61
C GLN A 301 14.83 33.72 -1.81
N GLU A 302 15.07 33.83 -0.50
CA GLU A 302 14.50 34.90 0.33
C GLU A 302 15.19 36.27 0.14
N ILE A 303 16.35 36.30 -0.54
CA ILE A 303 17.16 37.51 -0.72
C ILE A 303 16.90 38.20 -2.09
N ILE A 304 16.16 37.56 -2.99
CA ILE A 304 15.82 38.13 -4.30
C ILE A 304 14.46 38.84 -4.18
N PRO A 305 14.41 40.17 -4.20
CA PRO A 305 13.18 40.98 -4.06
C PRO A 305 12.28 40.87 -5.31
#